data_391adcf05e909a4c97dea606e78a0e42
#
_entry.id   391adcf05e909a4c97dea606e78a0e42
#
_cell.length_a   1.000
_cell.length_b   1.000
_cell.length_c   1.000
_cell.angle_alpha   90.00
_cell.angle_beta   90.00
_cell.angle_gamma   90.00
#
_symmetry.space_group_name_H-M   'P 1'
#
loop_
_entity.id
_entity.type
_entity.pdbx_description
1 polymer ?
#
loop_
_entity_poly.entity_id
_entity_poly.type
_entity_poly.pdbx_seq_one_letter_code
_entity_poly.pdbx_strand_id
1 'polypeptide(L)'
;MDKLLVIIVVSIFLSSCNSVQIKHVSQVKKFNKSNHIFALPKTALSVTITLEKQIVKKGPYAEFAEKYIGIRNTPTENFEKILLKNIEISDHRIADTEQIFVIQYKHKLPWNSIIQQNDGIILAINQANNNLPEVSTNHYNFYYTNPSLEHIAFKELSQSNYFKDKIDTIFKQVKVDTNWVRIAVPKKSIDTLKLEDKAKEAAQHIFDIRAKLFDLLIGDMETLPQGEAAKTIIEYLKSEEQEYLSLFLGKTYTTTIHYNFELIPELNQNEYILAYLDPNKGIVSNPTKNSKAVKITITPY
;
A
#
# COMPACT_ATOMS: atom_id res chain seq x y z
N MET A 1 -42.15 -37.07 -69.05
CA MET A 1 -40.80 -36.52 -68.92
C MET A 1 -40.73 -35.32 -67.98
N ASP A 2 -41.80 -34.55 -67.79
CA ASP A 2 -41.78 -33.27 -67.05
C ASP A 2 -41.69 -33.40 -65.53
N LYS A 3 -42.26 -34.44 -64.94
CA LYS A 3 -42.20 -34.66 -63.49
C LYS A 3 -40.79 -35.03 -62.95
N LEU A 4 -40.02 -35.74 -63.77
CA LEU A 4 -38.65 -36.11 -63.43
C LEU A 4 -37.72 -34.91 -63.49
N LEU A 5 -37.94 -34.02 -64.43
CA LEU A 5 -37.17 -32.79 -64.61
C LEU A 5 -37.41 -31.83 -63.46
N VAL A 6 -38.63 -31.72 -62.99
CA VAL A 6 -38.99 -30.90 -61.81
C VAL A 6 -38.34 -31.43 -60.53
N ILE A 7 -38.28 -32.74 -60.33
CA ILE A 7 -37.63 -33.36 -59.14
C ILE A 7 -36.11 -33.11 -59.18
N ILE A 8 -35.47 -33.16 -60.36
CA ILE A 8 -34.03 -32.88 -60.49
C ILE A 8 -33.74 -31.41 -60.23
N VAL A 9 -34.59 -30.50 -60.73
CA VAL A 9 -34.42 -29.04 -60.45
C VAL A 9 -34.62 -28.71 -58.98
N VAL A 10 -35.61 -29.31 -58.33
CA VAL A 10 -35.85 -29.13 -56.88
C VAL A 10 -34.68 -29.70 -56.04
N SER A 11 -34.11 -30.86 -56.43
CA SER A 11 -32.93 -31.44 -55.75
C SER A 11 -31.67 -30.55 -55.83
N ILE A 12 -31.49 -29.81 -56.93
CA ILE A 12 -30.35 -28.91 -57.12
C ILE A 12 -30.49 -27.65 -56.23
N PHE A 13 -31.72 -27.20 -55.97
CA PHE A 13 -31.96 -26.04 -55.08
C PHE A 13 -31.78 -26.37 -53.57
N LEU A 14 -31.84 -27.62 -53.19
CA LEU A 14 -31.66 -28.03 -51.80
C LEU A 14 -30.19 -28.19 -51.37
N SER A 15 -29.24 -28.13 -52.31
CA SER A 15 -27.79 -28.30 -51.98
C SER A 15 -27.05 -27.01 -51.72
N SER A 16 -27.70 -25.85 -51.64
CA SER A 16 -27.06 -24.59 -51.29
C SER A 16 -26.91 -24.40 -49.79
N CYS A 17 -26.32 -25.37 -49.10
CA CYS A 17 -25.89 -25.17 -47.72
C CYS A 17 -24.60 -24.34 -47.71
N ASN A 18 -24.68 -23.09 -47.28
CA ASN A 18 -23.50 -22.29 -46.93
C ASN A 18 -22.79 -22.94 -45.75
N SER A 19 -21.82 -23.82 -46.03
CA SER A 19 -21.12 -24.53 -44.97
C SER A 19 -20.04 -23.65 -44.37
N VAL A 20 -20.27 -23.15 -43.16
CA VAL A 20 -19.24 -22.62 -42.28
C VAL A 20 -18.58 -23.82 -41.60
N GLN A 21 -17.27 -23.91 -41.65
CA GLN A 21 -16.51 -24.94 -40.94
C GLN A 21 -15.64 -24.29 -39.88
N ILE A 22 -15.75 -24.81 -38.66
CA ILE A 22 -14.88 -24.43 -37.53
C ILE A 22 -13.91 -25.58 -37.32
N LYS A 23 -12.61 -25.30 -37.34
CA LYS A 23 -11.54 -26.28 -37.15
C LYS A 23 -10.56 -25.77 -36.13
N HIS A 24 -10.03 -26.65 -35.32
CA HIS A 24 -8.88 -26.33 -34.50
C HIS A 24 -7.69 -25.90 -35.38
N VAL A 25 -6.90 -24.92 -34.91
CA VAL A 25 -5.81 -24.33 -35.68
C VAL A 25 -4.83 -25.40 -36.21
N SER A 26 -4.55 -26.44 -35.40
CA SER A 26 -3.65 -27.54 -35.78
C SER A 26 -4.13 -28.37 -36.95
N GLN A 27 -5.42 -28.33 -37.27
CA GLN A 27 -6.03 -29.08 -38.37
C GLN A 27 -6.07 -28.29 -39.67
N VAL A 28 -5.67 -27.03 -39.65
CA VAL A 28 -5.73 -26.14 -40.81
C VAL A 28 -4.43 -26.17 -41.59
N LYS A 29 -4.42 -26.77 -42.78
CA LYS A 29 -3.23 -26.88 -43.63
C LYS A 29 -2.88 -25.58 -44.40
N LYS A 30 -3.87 -24.73 -44.71
CA LYS A 30 -3.69 -23.48 -45.46
C LYS A 30 -4.61 -22.40 -44.86
N PHE A 31 -4.02 -21.24 -44.58
CA PHE A 31 -4.74 -20.06 -44.13
C PHE A 31 -5.04 -19.16 -45.33
N ASN A 32 -6.28 -18.76 -45.52
CA ASN A 32 -6.70 -17.77 -46.48
C ASN A 32 -6.94 -16.44 -45.79
N LYS A 33 -6.77 -15.32 -46.51
CA LYS A 33 -7.01 -13.96 -45.94
C LYS A 33 -8.44 -13.76 -45.36
N SER A 34 -9.37 -14.62 -45.76
CA SER A 34 -10.76 -14.58 -45.30
C SER A 34 -11.04 -15.43 -44.08
N ASN A 35 -10.04 -16.16 -43.55
CA ASN A 35 -10.22 -16.98 -42.35
C ASN A 35 -10.24 -16.10 -41.12
N HIS A 36 -11.14 -16.38 -40.20
CA HIS A 36 -11.22 -15.72 -38.89
C HIS A 36 -10.65 -16.65 -37.82
N ILE A 37 -9.66 -16.18 -37.09
CA ILE A 37 -9.01 -16.93 -36.03
C ILE A 37 -9.55 -16.42 -34.71
N PHE A 38 -9.94 -17.30 -33.81
CA PHE A 38 -10.39 -16.96 -32.47
C PHE A 38 -9.94 -17.99 -31.45
N ALA A 39 -9.82 -17.54 -30.18
CA ALA A 39 -9.55 -18.40 -29.04
C ALA A 39 -10.82 -18.58 -28.20
N LEU A 40 -10.99 -19.75 -27.62
CA LEU A 40 -12.01 -19.92 -26.59
C LEU A 40 -11.57 -19.21 -25.32
N PRO A 41 -12.49 -18.60 -24.55
CA PRO A 41 -12.16 -18.01 -23.28
C PRO A 41 -11.99 -19.10 -22.21
N LYS A 42 -10.99 -18.89 -21.34
CA LYS A 42 -10.88 -19.59 -20.06
C LYS A 42 -10.88 -18.57 -18.93
N THR A 43 -11.36 -19.00 -17.76
CA THR A 43 -11.41 -18.12 -16.59
C THR A 43 -10.05 -18.08 -15.92
N ALA A 44 -9.58 -16.88 -15.64
CA ALA A 44 -8.45 -16.61 -14.77
C ALA A 44 -8.93 -15.84 -13.53
N LEU A 45 -8.26 -16.03 -12.40
CA LEU A 45 -8.52 -15.32 -11.16
C LEU A 45 -7.38 -14.32 -10.92
N SER A 46 -7.73 -13.06 -10.77
CA SER A 46 -6.82 -12.03 -10.30
C SER A 46 -6.97 -11.90 -8.80
N VAL A 47 -5.87 -12.09 -8.07
CA VAL A 47 -5.83 -12.04 -6.62
C VAL A 47 -4.93 -10.89 -6.19
N THR A 48 -5.51 -9.88 -5.55
CA THR A 48 -4.77 -8.75 -4.99
C THR A 48 -4.66 -8.91 -3.49
N ILE A 49 -3.42 -9.07 -3.01
CA ILE A 49 -3.10 -9.11 -1.58
C ILE A 49 -2.62 -7.74 -1.16
N THR A 50 -3.33 -7.11 -0.24
CA THR A 50 -2.97 -5.82 0.33
C THR A 50 -2.37 -6.03 1.70
N LEU A 51 -1.10 -5.62 1.86
CA LEU A 51 -0.37 -5.64 3.12
C LEU A 51 -0.23 -4.22 3.66
N GLU A 52 -0.21 -4.12 4.98
CA GLU A 52 0.12 -2.91 5.71
C GLU A 52 1.47 -3.11 6.40
N LYS A 53 2.47 -2.33 6.00
CA LYS A 53 3.78 -2.27 6.63
C LYS A 53 3.80 -1.12 7.63
N GLN A 54 4.01 -1.44 8.90
CA GLN A 54 4.18 -0.49 9.99
C GLN A 54 5.65 -0.43 10.38
N ILE A 55 6.22 0.76 10.34
CA ILE A 55 7.58 1.06 10.76
C ILE A 55 7.48 1.89 12.02
N VAL A 56 7.99 1.36 13.13
CA VAL A 56 7.98 2.04 14.43
C VAL A 56 9.38 2.48 14.78
N LYS A 57 9.58 3.78 14.90
CA LYS A 57 10.84 4.37 15.36
C LYS A 57 10.70 4.76 16.83
N LYS A 58 11.57 4.20 17.69
CA LYS A 58 11.64 4.52 19.12
C LYS A 58 11.90 6.02 19.32
N GLY A 59 11.21 6.61 20.25
CA GLY A 59 11.47 7.99 20.68
C GLY A 59 12.81 8.10 21.42
N PRO A 60 13.56 9.19 21.20
CA PRO A 60 14.86 9.40 21.88
C PRO A 60 14.73 9.43 23.42
N TYR A 61 13.54 9.79 23.94
CA TYR A 61 13.27 9.87 25.37
C TYR A 61 12.32 8.78 25.87
N ALA A 62 12.14 7.69 25.13
CA ALA A 62 11.20 6.63 25.46
C ALA A 62 11.42 6.02 26.86
N GLU A 63 12.68 5.93 27.31
CA GLU A 63 13.05 5.40 28.63
C GLU A 63 12.55 6.28 29.79
N PHE A 64 12.31 7.55 29.52
CA PHE A 64 11.85 8.52 30.51
C PHE A 64 10.34 8.80 30.44
N ALA A 65 9.62 8.14 29.54
CA ALA A 65 8.19 8.39 29.32
C ALA A 65 7.34 8.15 30.57
N GLU A 66 7.52 7.04 31.26
CA GLU A 66 6.79 6.75 32.48
C GLU A 66 7.09 7.79 33.57
N LYS A 67 8.36 8.16 33.73
CA LYS A 67 8.81 9.07 34.78
C LYS A 67 8.28 10.50 34.60
N TYR A 68 8.28 11.02 33.37
CA TYR A 68 8.00 12.44 33.12
C TYR A 68 6.62 12.72 32.53
N ILE A 69 6.04 11.80 31.76
CA ILE A 69 4.71 11.99 31.18
C ILE A 69 3.69 10.92 31.60
N GLY A 70 4.09 9.96 32.48
CA GLY A 70 3.20 8.96 33.06
C GLY A 70 2.75 7.87 32.09
N ILE A 71 3.36 7.74 30.89
CA ILE A 71 2.97 6.78 29.86
C ILE A 71 3.89 5.56 29.94
N ARG A 72 3.27 4.39 30.09
CA ARG A 72 3.91 3.07 30.06
C ARG A 72 3.82 2.44 28.69
N ASN A 73 4.60 1.39 28.46
CA ASN A 73 4.57 0.57 27.23
C ASN A 73 4.96 1.34 25.94
N THR A 74 5.93 2.23 26.04
CA THR A 74 6.54 2.88 24.89
C THR A 74 7.46 1.90 24.13
N PRO A 75 7.64 2.04 22.82
CA PRO A 75 8.58 1.22 22.05
C PRO A 75 10.00 1.34 22.62
N THR A 76 10.60 0.21 23.00
CA THR A 76 11.97 0.17 23.52
C THR A 76 13.02 0.08 22.44
N GLU A 77 12.64 -0.33 21.25
CA GLU A 77 13.50 -0.48 20.07
C GLU A 77 12.75 -0.14 18.78
N ASN A 78 13.49 0.08 17.70
CA ASN A 78 12.91 0.25 16.39
C ASN A 78 12.50 -1.13 15.86
N PHE A 79 11.30 -1.22 15.26
CA PHE A 79 10.85 -2.45 14.62
C PHE A 79 9.97 -2.18 13.41
N GLU A 80 9.92 -3.18 12.54
CA GLU A 80 9.01 -3.22 11.40
C GLU A 80 8.06 -4.41 11.56
N LYS A 81 6.82 -4.22 11.17
CA LYS A 81 5.78 -5.26 11.22
C LYS A 81 4.95 -5.20 9.96
N ILE A 82 4.69 -6.36 9.37
CA ILE A 82 3.85 -6.49 8.20
C ILE A 82 2.58 -7.25 8.56
N LEU A 83 1.44 -6.64 8.25
CA LEU A 83 0.11 -7.16 8.54
C LEU A 83 -0.65 -7.37 7.23
N LEU A 84 -1.40 -8.46 7.15
CA LEU A 84 -2.37 -8.65 6.08
C LEU A 84 -3.56 -7.72 6.33
N LYS A 85 -3.87 -6.85 5.36
CA LYS A 85 -4.99 -5.91 5.43
C LYS A 85 -6.22 -6.43 4.71
N ASN A 86 -6.04 -6.88 3.47
CA ASN A 86 -7.13 -7.36 2.63
C ASN A 86 -6.65 -8.37 1.59
N ILE A 87 -7.56 -9.23 1.12
CA ILE A 87 -7.38 -10.06 -0.07
C ILE A 87 -8.63 -9.87 -0.93
N GLU A 88 -8.44 -9.43 -2.16
CA GLU A 88 -9.49 -9.26 -3.16
C GLU A 88 -9.30 -10.28 -4.27
N ILE A 89 -10.37 -10.93 -4.66
CA ILE A 89 -10.36 -11.91 -5.75
C ILE A 89 -11.40 -11.47 -6.77
N SER A 90 -10.98 -11.37 -8.02
CA SER A 90 -11.86 -11.13 -9.15
C SER A 90 -11.58 -12.13 -10.26
N ASP A 91 -12.60 -12.51 -11.01
CA ASP A 91 -12.47 -13.34 -12.18
C ASP A 91 -12.43 -12.48 -13.45
N HIS A 92 -11.71 -12.97 -14.44
CA HIS A 92 -11.68 -12.39 -15.78
C HIS A 92 -11.45 -13.49 -16.82
N ARG A 93 -11.74 -13.16 -18.07
CA ARG A 93 -11.58 -14.08 -19.20
C ARG A 93 -10.27 -13.80 -19.88
N ILE A 94 -9.51 -14.85 -20.16
CA ILE A 94 -8.28 -14.81 -20.96
C ILE A 94 -8.42 -15.79 -22.13
N ALA A 95 -7.67 -15.58 -23.21
CA ALA A 95 -7.63 -16.49 -24.33
C ALA A 95 -6.97 -17.82 -23.95
N ASP A 96 -7.64 -18.92 -24.23
CA ASP A 96 -7.04 -20.25 -24.11
C ASP A 96 -6.15 -20.54 -25.32
N THR A 97 -4.84 -20.50 -25.11
CA THR A 97 -3.84 -20.73 -26.17
C THR A 97 -3.86 -22.16 -26.71
N GLU A 98 -4.45 -23.12 -25.98
CA GLU A 98 -4.63 -24.50 -26.41
C GLU A 98 -5.90 -24.71 -27.24
N GLN A 99 -6.86 -23.78 -27.12
CA GLN A 99 -8.18 -23.86 -27.76
C GLN A 99 -8.36 -22.72 -28.79
N ILE A 100 -7.49 -22.73 -29.81
CA ILE A 100 -7.56 -21.76 -30.91
C ILE A 100 -8.25 -22.40 -32.11
N PHE A 101 -9.25 -21.75 -32.62
CA PHE A 101 -10.07 -22.21 -33.72
C PHE A 101 -10.03 -21.25 -34.94
N VAL A 102 -10.30 -21.78 -36.09
CA VAL A 102 -10.37 -21.06 -37.36
C VAL A 102 -11.74 -21.27 -37.98
N ILE A 103 -12.42 -20.17 -38.28
CA ILE A 103 -13.68 -20.19 -39.03
C ILE A 103 -13.30 -20.12 -40.54
N GLN A 104 -13.63 -21.17 -41.26
CA GLN A 104 -13.47 -21.27 -42.72
C GLN A 104 -14.82 -21.21 -43.38
N TYR A 105 -14.96 -20.36 -44.39
CA TYR A 105 -16.19 -20.23 -45.18
C TYR A 105 -15.87 -20.12 -46.66
N LYS A 106 -16.77 -20.68 -47.48
CA LYS A 106 -16.57 -20.73 -48.94
C LYS A 106 -17.11 -19.47 -49.64
N HIS A 107 -18.06 -18.78 -49.03
CA HIS A 107 -18.75 -17.63 -49.62
C HIS A 107 -18.70 -16.44 -48.65
N LYS A 108 -19.69 -15.55 -48.71
CA LYS A 108 -19.82 -14.43 -47.78
C LYS A 108 -20.13 -14.92 -46.36
N LEU A 109 -19.55 -14.27 -45.35
CA LEU A 109 -19.88 -14.55 -43.96
C LEU A 109 -21.38 -14.42 -43.72
N PRO A 110 -21.99 -15.33 -42.93
CA PRO A 110 -23.41 -15.26 -42.59
C PRO A 110 -23.73 -14.16 -41.56
N TRP A 111 -22.74 -13.43 -41.08
CA TRP A 111 -22.86 -12.34 -40.12
C TRP A 111 -22.20 -11.06 -40.65
N ASN A 112 -22.70 -9.92 -40.15
CA ASN A 112 -22.28 -8.61 -40.61
C ASN A 112 -21.09 -8.06 -39.80
N SER A 113 -20.93 -8.51 -38.57
CA SER A 113 -19.86 -8.04 -37.67
C SER A 113 -19.44 -9.13 -36.67
N ILE A 114 -18.15 -9.19 -36.42
CA ILE A 114 -17.56 -9.92 -35.30
C ILE A 114 -16.80 -8.90 -34.48
N ILE A 115 -17.09 -8.85 -33.21
CA ILE A 115 -16.39 -8.06 -32.24
C ILE A 115 -15.48 -8.99 -31.47
N GLN A 116 -14.17 -8.71 -31.53
CA GLN A 116 -13.15 -9.56 -30.98
C GLN A 116 -12.22 -8.72 -30.08
N GLN A 117 -11.84 -9.25 -28.96
CA GLN A 117 -10.84 -8.67 -28.07
C GLN A 117 -9.44 -8.81 -28.67
N ASN A 118 -8.48 -7.99 -28.22
CA ASN A 118 -7.10 -8.00 -28.74
C ASN A 118 -6.39 -9.36 -28.55
N ASP A 119 -6.78 -10.15 -27.58
CA ASP A 119 -6.28 -11.49 -27.31
C ASP A 119 -6.92 -12.60 -28.15
N GLY A 120 -7.90 -12.25 -29.00
CA GLY A 120 -8.55 -13.19 -29.90
C GLY A 120 -9.87 -13.76 -29.43
N ILE A 121 -10.39 -13.39 -28.27
CA ILE A 121 -11.71 -13.85 -27.79
C ILE A 121 -12.83 -13.14 -28.55
N ILE A 122 -13.81 -13.89 -29.05
CA ILE A 122 -15.02 -13.32 -29.64
C ILE A 122 -15.94 -12.83 -28.51
N LEU A 123 -16.23 -11.55 -28.51
CA LEU A 123 -17.14 -10.90 -27.55
C LEU A 123 -18.58 -10.92 -28.06
N ALA A 124 -18.78 -10.66 -29.35
CA ALA A 124 -20.11 -10.62 -29.93
C ALA A 124 -20.10 -10.88 -31.44
N ILE A 125 -21.22 -11.41 -31.94
CA ILE A 125 -21.48 -11.60 -33.37
C ILE A 125 -22.80 -10.90 -33.68
N ASN A 126 -22.84 -10.11 -34.76
CA ASN A 126 -24.01 -9.36 -35.23
C ASN A 126 -24.59 -8.35 -34.21
N GLN A 127 -23.83 -7.90 -33.23
CA GLN A 127 -24.25 -6.85 -32.32
C GLN A 127 -23.79 -5.46 -32.78
N ALA A 128 -24.64 -4.44 -32.53
CA ALA A 128 -24.25 -3.06 -32.68
C ALA A 128 -23.27 -2.68 -31.54
N ASN A 129 -22.30 -1.84 -31.84
CA ASN A 129 -21.19 -1.46 -30.95
C ASN A 129 -21.56 -0.83 -29.60
N ASN A 130 -22.84 -0.61 -29.30
CA ASN A 130 -23.27 0.27 -28.20
C ASN A 130 -23.27 -0.37 -26.80
N ASN A 131 -23.03 -1.69 -26.69
CA ASN A 131 -23.08 -2.41 -25.41
C ASN A 131 -21.90 -3.39 -25.21
N LEU A 132 -20.71 -2.99 -25.60
CA LEU A 132 -19.53 -3.80 -25.28
C LEU A 132 -19.21 -3.64 -23.79
N PRO A 133 -18.96 -4.74 -23.07
CA PRO A 133 -18.39 -4.64 -21.73
C PRO A 133 -17.04 -3.93 -21.84
N GLU A 134 -16.83 -2.88 -21.05
CA GLU A 134 -15.51 -2.28 -20.90
C GLU A 134 -14.55 -3.34 -20.40
N VAL A 135 -13.58 -3.70 -21.23
CA VAL A 135 -12.48 -4.54 -20.79
C VAL A 135 -11.54 -3.66 -20.00
N SER A 136 -11.71 -3.69 -18.69
CA SER A 136 -10.81 -3.02 -17.75
C SER A 136 -9.43 -3.70 -17.81
N THR A 137 -8.54 -3.19 -18.61
CA THR A 137 -7.12 -3.53 -18.56
C THR A 137 -6.50 -2.72 -17.41
N ASN A 138 -6.72 -3.15 -16.20
CA ASN A 138 -6.06 -2.56 -15.04
C ASN A 138 -4.60 -3.02 -15.01
N HIS A 139 -3.74 -2.33 -15.76
CA HIS A 139 -2.31 -2.38 -15.53
C HIS A 139 -2.01 -1.55 -14.28
N TYR A 140 -1.94 -2.20 -13.12
CA TYR A 140 -1.49 -1.55 -11.90
C TYR A 140 0.03 -1.37 -11.96
N ASN A 141 0.46 -0.14 -12.24
CA ASN A 141 1.85 0.26 -12.07
C ASN A 141 2.10 0.49 -10.56
N PHE A 142 2.97 -0.31 -9.98
CA PHE A 142 3.37 -0.18 -8.59
C PHE A 142 4.41 0.92 -8.42
N TYR A 143 4.05 2.00 -7.75
CA TYR A 143 5.02 2.94 -7.21
C TYR A 143 5.30 2.57 -5.75
N TYR A 144 6.45 1.95 -5.50
CA TYR A 144 6.96 1.74 -4.16
C TYR A 144 7.64 3.01 -3.69
N THR A 145 6.97 3.82 -2.89
CA THR A 145 7.68 4.67 -1.94
C THR A 145 7.96 3.81 -0.71
N ASN A 146 9.16 3.32 -0.59
CA ASN A 146 9.55 2.52 0.57
C ASN A 146 10.11 3.48 1.62
N PRO A 147 9.30 4.00 2.58
CA PRO A 147 9.83 4.82 3.64
C PRO A 147 10.78 3.95 4.47
N SER A 148 12.01 4.39 4.62
CA SER A 148 12.98 3.77 5.52
C SER A 148 12.93 4.44 6.88
N LEU A 149 13.41 3.76 7.92
CA LEU A 149 13.59 4.33 9.26
C LEU A 149 14.38 5.65 9.26
N GLU A 150 15.26 5.83 8.27
CA GLU A 150 16.09 7.03 8.11
C GLU A 150 15.26 8.28 7.77
N HIS A 151 14.14 8.13 7.06
CA HIS A 151 13.26 9.24 6.69
C HIS A 151 12.35 9.72 7.83
N ILE A 152 12.28 8.96 8.94
CA ILE A 152 11.50 9.36 10.10
C ILE A 152 12.37 10.24 11.00
N ALA A 153 12.20 11.56 10.89
CA ALA A 153 12.89 12.52 11.73
C ALA A 153 12.03 12.88 12.95
N PHE A 154 12.70 13.11 14.09
CA PHE A 154 12.10 13.77 15.23
C PHE A 154 12.41 15.26 15.18
N LYS A 155 11.51 16.06 15.76
CA LYS A 155 11.77 17.49 15.93
C LYS A 155 13.00 17.65 16.81
N GLU A 156 14.03 18.30 16.31
CA GLU A 156 15.13 18.71 17.15
C GLU A 156 14.65 19.81 18.11
N LEU A 157 14.95 19.65 19.39
CA LEU A 157 14.82 20.73 20.37
C LEU A 157 15.99 21.71 20.14
N SER A 158 16.00 22.36 18.98
CA SER A 158 17.10 23.18 18.49
C SER A 158 17.40 24.43 19.35
N GLN A 159 16.53 24.71 20.33
CA GLN A 159 16.72 25.84 21.23
C GLN A 159 17.44 25.46 22.53
N SER A 160 17.50 24.18 22.90
CA SER A 160 18.31 23.78 24.04
C SER A 160 19.73 23.50 23.60
N ASN A 161 20.63 24.41 23.91
CA ASN A 161 22.07 24.17 23.78
C ASN A 161 22.42 22.85 24.47
N TYR A 162 23.24 22.00 23.83
CA TYR A 162 23.79 20.79 24.45
C TYR A 162 24.65 21.10 25.69
N PHE A 163 24.82 22.38 25.99
CA PHE A 163 25.67 22.91 27.02
C PHE A 163 24.89 23.86 27.92
N LYS A 164 25.03 23.68 29.21
CA LYS A 164 24.45 24.56 30.23
C LYS A 164 25.57 25.27 30.95
N ASP A 165 25.45 26.59 31.06
CA ASP A 165 26.34 27.35 31.92
C ASP A 165 26.18 26.95 33.37
N LYS A 166 27.25 26.43 33.95
CA LYS A 166 27.30 26.09 35.35
C LYS A 166 28.16 27.12 36.08
N ILE A 167 27.60 27.74 37.07
CA ILE A 167 28.33 28.68 37.92
C ILE A 167 28.60 27.96 39.24
N ASP A 168 29.84 27.55 39.44
CA ASP A 168 30.33 27.00 40.70
C ASP A 168 31.01 28.08 41.50
N THR A 169 30.83 28.08 42.80
CA THR A 169 31.55 28.97 43.72
C THR A 169 32.85 28.31 44.13
N ILE A 170 33.96 28.83 43.68
CA ILE A 170 35.29 28.42 44.14
C ILE A 170 35.81 29.44 45.17
N PHE A 171 36.51 28.95 46.15
CA PHE A 171 37.12 29.82 47.18
C PHE A 171 38.59 30.00 46.84
N LYS A 172 39.00 31.27 46.61
CA LYS A 172 40.41 31.60 46.47
C LYS A 172 40.93 32.25 47.72
N GLN A 173 42.14 31.87 48.15
CA GLN A 173 42.83 32.57 49.22
C GLN A 173 43.55 33.77 48.61
N VAL A 174 43.23 34.93 49.11
CA VAL A 174 43.85 36.19 48.71
C VAL A 174 44.54 36.81 49.95
N LYS A 175 45.78 37.23 49.83
CA LYS A 175 46.50 37.90 50.87
C LYS A 175 46.07 39.36 50.92
N VAL A 176 45.46 39.76 52.03
CA VAL A 176 45.12 41.16 52.28
C VAL A 176 45.98 41.60 53.47
N ASP A 177 46.91 42.48 53.25
CA ASP A 177 47.98 42.88 54.15
C ASP A 177 48.82 41.69 54.65
N THR A 178 48.72 41.33 55.92
CA THR A 178 49.43 40.20 56.54
C THR A 178 48.59 38.94 56.68
N ASN A 179 47.28 39.01 56.39
CA ASN A 179 46.35 37.91 56.61
C ASN A 179 45.87 37.30 55.29
N TRP A 180 45.66 35.96 55.28
CA TRP A 180 45.06 35.27 54.19
C TRP A 180 43.54 35.19 54.36
N VAL A 181 42.77 35.78 53.43
CA VAL A 181 41.31 35.79 53.44
C VAL A 181 40.80 34.89 52.30
N ARG A 182 39.78 34.11 52.61
CA ARG A 182 39.12 33.23 51.67
C ARG A 182 37.97 33.96 51.02
N ILE A 183 38.10 34.25 49.72
CA ILE A 183 37.10 34.97 48.91
C ILE A 183 36.40 34.01 48.02
N ALA A 184 35.04 34.03 48.01
CA ALA A 184 34.20 33.30 47.07
C ALA A 184 34.26 33.95 45.69
N VAL A 185 34.67 33.21 44.67
CA VAL A 185 34.77 33.69 43.30
C VAL A 185 33.88 32.78 42.41
N PRO A 186 32.94 33.33 41.65
CA PRO A 186 32.16 32.54 40.73
C PRO A 186 33.06 32.02 39.60
N LYS A 187 33.04 30.71 39.37
CA LYS A 187 33.69 30.04 38.26
C LYS A 187 32.63 29.60 37.26
N LYS A 188 32.60 30.19 36.09
CA LYS A 188 31.79 29.71 35.00
C LYS A 188 32.44 28.48 34.39
N SER A 189 31.68 27.42 34.28
CA SER A 189 32.04 26.19 33.53
C SER A 189 30.89 25.82 32.65
N ILE A 190 31.19 25.12 31.55
CA ILE A 190 30.18 24.58 30.63
C ILE A 190 29.99 23.12 31.03
N ASP A 191 28.76 22.74 31.32
CA ASP A 191 28.40 21.34 31.58
C ASP A 191 27.55 20.81 30.43
N THR A 192 27.72 19.54 30.09
CA THR A 192 26.88 18.89 29.07
C THR A 192 25.54 18.49 29.64
N LEU A 193 24.44 18.87 28.98
CA LEU A 193 23.11 18.41 29.35
C LEU A 193 23.01 16.90 29.16
N LYS A 194 22.59 16.20 30.20
CA LYS A 194 22.28 14.78 30.14
C LYS A 194 21.01 14.57 29.32
N LEU A 195 20.87 13.39 28.68
CA LEU A 195 19.67 13.01 27.95
C LEU A 195 18.38 13.13 28.81
N GLU A 196 18.50 12.82 30.09
CA GLU A 196 17.41 12.94 31.07
C GLU A 196 16.96 14.39 31.28
N ASP A 197 17.90 15.35 31.34
CA ASP A 197 17.57 16.78 31.50
C ASP A 197 16.79 17.29 30.28
N LYS A 198 17.16 16.85 29.08
CA LYS A 198 16.43 17.15 27.85
C LYS A 198 15.04 16.50 27.80
N ALA A 199 14.92 15.27 28.27
CA ALA A 199 13.62 14.62 28.41
C ALA A 199 12.70 15.38 29.38
N LYS A 200 13.24 15.85 30.50
CA LYS A 200 12.49 16.66 31.47
C LYS A 200 12.02 17.98 30.86
N GLU A 201 12.89 18.65 30.10
CA GLU A 201 12.56 19.91 29.39
C GLU A 201 11.46 19.68 28.35
N ALA A 202 11.58 18.62 27.54
CA ALA A 202 10.56 18.24 26.56
C ALA A 202 9.19 17.94 27.23
N ALA A 203 9.19 17.23 28.36
CA ALA A 203 7.98 16.99 29.13
C ALA A 203 7.35 18.27 29.67
N GLN A 204 8.18 19.21 30.16
CA GLN A 204 7.68 20.52 30.60
C GLN A 204 6.99 21.28 29.47
N HIS A 205 7.56 21.27 28.25
CA HIS A 205 6.93 21.90 27.11
C HIS A 205 5.57 21.27 26.77
N ILE A 206 5.42 19.95 26.90
CA ILE A 206 4.12 19.29 26.72
C ILE A 206 3.10 19.83 27.71
N PHE A 207 3.45 19.95 28.99
CA PHE A 207 2.55 20.48 30.01
C PHE A 207 2.24 21.99 29.81
N ASP A 208 3.20 22.77 29.39
CA ASP A 208 3.01 24.19 29.06
C ASP A 208 2.06 24.37 27.87
N ILE A 209 2.18 23.54 26.84
CA ILE A 209 1.24 23.53 25.69
C ILE A 209 -0.17 23.15 26.16
N ARG A 210 -0.30 22.13 26.99
CA ARG A 210 -1.61 21.71 27.54
C ARG A 210 -2.24 22.80 28.40
N ALA A 211 -1.46 23.48 29.23
CA ALA A 211 -1.95 24.61 29.99
C ALA A 211 -2.46 25.73 29.08
N LYS A 212 -1.68 26.12 28.06
CA LYS A 212 -2.14 27.12 27.05
C LYS A 212 -3.38 26.69 26.30
N LEU A 213 -3.49 25.41 25.91
CA LEU A 213 -4.70 24.89 25.27
C LEU A 213 -5.90 24.96 26.22
N PHE A 214 -5.71 24.66 27.49
CA PHE A 214 -6.75 24.77 28.50
C PHE A 214 -7.20 26.22 28.70
N ASP A 215 -6.26 27.17 28.86
CA ASP A 215 -6.56 28.61 29.00
C ASP A 215 -7.32 29.17 27.78
N LEU A 216 -6.95 28.74 26.58
CA LEU A 216 -7.69 29.07 25.35
C LEU A 216 -9.13 28.54 25.35
N LEU A 217 -9.33 27.34 25.86
CA LEU A 217 -10.65 26.68 25.87
C LEU A 217 -11.59 27.26 26.91
N ILE A 218 -11.10 27.68 28.09
CA ILE A 218 -11.90 28.30 29.15
C ILE A 218 -12.05 29.80 28.96
N GLY A 219 -11.32 30.42 28.05
CA GLY A 219 -11.37 31.84 27.80
C GLY A 219 -10.61 32.71 28.83
N ASP A 220 -9.65 32.13 29.56
CA ASP A 220 -8.83 32.81 30.58
C ASP A 220 -7.57 33.41 29.95
N MET A 221 -7.77 34.29 28.95
CA MET A 221 -6.69 35.05 28.29
C MET A 221 -7.08 36.51 28.15
N GLU A 222 -6.13 37.42 28.34
CA GLU A 222 -6.35 38.88 28.20
C GLU A 222 -6.85 39.27 26.81
N THR A 223 -6.41 38.53 25.77
CA THR A 223 -6.87 38.73 24.38
C THR A 223 -7.14 37.36 23.77
N LEU A 224 -8.43 37.04 23.61
CA LEU A 224 -8.87 35.81 22.95
C LEU A 224 -8.89 35.99 21.46
N PRO A 225 -8.12 35.18 20.71
CA PRO A 225 -8.30 35.11 19.27
C PRO A 225 -9.69 34.54 18.95
N GLN A 226 -10.38 35.12 17.97
CA GLN A 226 -11.73 34.69 17.60
C GLN A 226 -11.77 34.05 16.23
N GLY A 227 -12.75 33.19 16.02
CA GLY A 227 -13.04 32.59 14.71
C GLY A 227 -11.90 31.69 14.19
N GLU A 228 -11.51 31.90 12.95
CA GLU A 228 -10.50 31.08 12.25
C GLU A 228 -9.11 31.18 12.88
N ALA A 229 -8.75 32.34 13.45
CA ALA A 229 -7.48 32.52 14.13
C ALA A 229 -7.35 31.63 15.38
N ALA A 230 -8.42 31.53 16.18
CA ALA A 230 -8.43 30.63 17.34
C ALA A 230 -8.25 29.18 16.92
N LYS A 231 -8.94 28.74 15.86
CA LYS A 231 -8.84 27.39 15.32
C LYS A 231 -7.41 27.08 14.87
N THR A 232 -6.79 27.98 14.11
CA THR A 232 -5.42 27.83 13.63
C THR A 232 -4.41 27.69 14.77
N ILE A 233 -4.56 28.50 15.83
CA ILE A 233 -3.69 28.43 17.01
C ILE A 233 -3.86 27.10 17.75
N ILE A 234 -5.11 26.64 17.94
CA ILE A 234 -5.38 25.35 18.59
C ILE A 234 -4.80 24.19 17.77
N GLU A 235 -4.97 24.20 16.47
CA GLU A 235 -4.39 23.17 15.59
C GLU A 235 -2.87 23.16 15.64
N TYR A 236 -2.25 24.35 15.62
CA TYR A 236 -0.81 24.49 15.77
C TYR A 236 -0.31 23.94 17.10
N LEU A 237 -0.93 24.33 18.23
CA LEU A 237 -0.54 23.84 19.56
C LEU A 237 -0.72 22.33 19.70
N LYS A 238 -1.79 21.76 19.15
CA LYS A 238 -1.99 20.31 19.11
C LYS A 238 -0.92 19.59 18.28
N SER A 239 -0.54 20.18 17.14
CA SER A 239 0.54 19.63 16.30
C SER A 239 1.88 19.67 17.05
N GLU A 240 2.19 20.77 17.72
CA GLU A 240 3.38 20.89 18.55
C GLU A 240 3.39 19.86 19.70
N GLU A 241 2.25 19.70 20.40
CA GLU A 241 2.13 18.68 21.43
C GLU A 241 2.44 17.28 20.89
N GLN A 242 1.90 16.92 19.73
CA GLN A 242 2.14 15.62 19.10
C GLN A 242 3.63 15.42 18.74
N GLU A 243 4.30 16.46 18.25
CA GLU A 243 5.73 16.40 17.94
C GLU A 243 6.56 16.17 19.21
N TYR A 244 6.30 16.89 20.30
CA TYR A 244 6.99 16.68 21.57
C TYR A 244 6.65 15.31 22.21
N LEU A 245 5.39 14.87 22.14
CA LEU A 245 4.98 13.54 22.58
C LEU A 245 5.70 12.44 21.80
N SER A 246 5.92 12.63 20.51
CA SER A 246 6.62 11.66 19.69
C SER A 246 8.06 11.39 20.14
N LEU A 247 8.69 12.33 20.83
CA LEU A 247 10.03 12.14 21.43
C LEU A 247 10.05 11.06 22.51
N PHE A 248 8.92 10.82 23.16
CA PHE A 248 8.75 9.78 24.18
C PHE A 248 8.07 8.54 23.60
N LEU A 249 7.01 8.72 22.81
CA LEU A 249 6.17 7.62 22.33
C LEU A 249 6.75 6.96 21.04
N GLY A 250 7.69 7.62 20.38
CA GLY A 250 8.14 7.22 19.07
C GLY A 250 7.20 7.70 17.95
N LYS A 251 7.58 7.40 16.73
CA LYS A 251 6.78 7.66 15.54
C LYS A 251 6.47 6.36 14.82
N THR A 252 5.20 6.18 14.45
CA THR A 252 4.76 5.06 13.62
C THR A 252 4.44 5.57 12.23
N TYR A 253 5.03 4.93 11.24
CA TYR A 253 4.75 5.18 9.84
C TYR A 253 4.11 3.95 9.23
N THR A 254 3.00 4.15 8.52
CA THR A 254 2.25 3.06 7.89
C THR A 254 2.25 3.24 6.39
N THR A 255 2.61 2.20 5.65
CA THR A 255 2.51 2.16 4.19
C THR A 255 1.77 0.94 3.73
N THR A 256 1.07 1.05 2.60
CA THR A 256 0.31 -0.05 2.00
C THR A 256 1.10 -0.62 0.83
N ILE A 257 1.17 -1.95 0.75
CA ILE A 257 1.85 -2.69 -0.31
C ILE A 257 0.82 -3.62 -0.96
N HIS A 258 0.74 -3.61 -2.29
CA HIS A 258 -0.15 -4.48 -3.05
C HIS A 258 0.66 -5.51 -3.83
N TYR A 259 0.21 -6.76 -3.80
CA TYR A 259 0.74 -7.85 -4.60
C TYR A 259 -0.38 -8.43 -5.46
N ASN A 260 -0.15 -8.53 -6.77
CA ASN A 260 -1.11 -9.12 -7.69
C ASN A 260 -0.61 -10.47 -8.16
N PHE A 261 -1.49 -11.43 -8.12
CA PHE A 261 -1.29 -12.79 -8.62
C PHE A 261 -2.35 -13.10 -9.66
N GLU A 262 -1.95 -13.80 -10.69
CA GLU A 262 -2.87 -14.38 -11.66
C GLU A 262 -2.87 -15.89 -11.47
N LEU A 263 -4.04 -16.47 -11.27
CA LEU A 263 -4.24 -17.90 -11.12
C LEU A 263 -5.17 -18.40 -12.22
N ILE A 264 -4.68 -19.36 -13.01
CA ILE A 264 -5.50 -20.08 -13.97
C ILE A 264 -5.88 -21.42 -13.33
N PRO A 265 -7.16 -21.62 -12.95
CA PRO A 265 -7.59 -22.89 -12.37
C PRO A 265 -7.43 -24.06 -13.34
N GLU A 266 -6.91 -25.17 -12.85
CA GLU A 266 -6.79 -26.42 -13.60
C GLU A 266 -7.92 -27.38 -13.22
N LEU A 267 -8.33 -28.22 -14.17
CA LEU A 267 -9.32 -29.28 -13.92
C LEU A 267 -8.75 -30.27 -12.88
N ASN A 268 -9.55 -30.55 -11.85
CA ASN A 268 -9.20 -31.46 -10.73
C ASN A 268 -8.21 -30.92 -9.69
N GLN A 269 -7.86 -29.65 -9.73
CA GLN A 269 -7.09 -29.03 -8.65
C GLN A 269 -7.96 -28.00 -7.92
N ASN A 270 -8.18 -28.24 -6.63
CA ASN A 270 -9.05 -27.41 -5.82
C ASN A 270 -8.28 -26.47 -4.87
N GLU A 271 -7.00 -26.74 -4.60
CA GLU A 271 -6.18 -25.93 -3.70
C GLU A 271 -4.94 -25.39 -4.41
N TYR A 272 -4.69 -24.12 -4.23
CA TYR A 272 -3.55 -23.40 -4.80
C TYR A 272 -2.84 -22.63 -3.70
N ILE A 273 -1.52 -22.73 -3.64
CA ILE A 273 -0.68 -21.89 -2.80
C ILE A 273 -0.15 -20.77 -3.68
N LEU A 274 -0.55 -19.54 -3.43
CA LEU A 274 -0.11 -18.38 -4.20
C LEU A 274 1.26 -17.89 -3.76
N ALA A 275 1.47 -17.81 -2.45
CA ALA A 275 2.69 -17.30 -1.86
C ALA A 275 2.71 -17.62 -0.36
N TYR A 276 3.77 -17.19 0.32
CA TYR A 276 3.88 -17.28 1.77
C TYR A 276 3.98 -15.87 2.35
N LEU A 277 3.23 -15.58 3.42
CA LEU A 277 3.29 -14.32 4.15
C LEU A 277 4.21 -14.47 5.36
N ASP A 278 5.33 -13.77 5.34
CA ASP A 278 6.27 -13.66 6.46
C ASP A 278 6.03 -12.32 7.18
N PRO A 279 5.85 -12.30 8.52
CA PRO A 279 5.56 -11.08 9.27
C PRO A 279 6.61 -9.97 9.14
N ASN A 280 7.86 -10.34 8.82
CA ASN A 280 8.99 -9.41 8.74
C ASN A 280 9.38 -9.07 7.28
N LYS A 281 9.12 -10.01 6.34
CA LYS A 281 9.57 -9.88 4.95
C LYS A 281 8.43 -9.59 3.97
N GLY A 282 7.17 -9.76 4.39
CA GLY A 282 6.00 -9.67 3.51
C GLY A 282 5.80 -10.94 2.69
N ILE A 283 5.44 -10.78 1.43
CA ILE A 283 5.24 -11.92 0.53
C ILE A 283 6.59 -12.50 0.10
N VAL A 284 6.72 -13.81 0.28
CA VAL A 284 7.90 -14.59 -0.14
C VAL A 284 7.45 -15.80 -0.96
N SER A 285 8.27 -16.18 -1.96
CA SER A 285 7.97 -17.33 -2.84
C SER A 285 8.21 -18.67 -2.16
N ASN A 286 9.17 -18.73 -1.23
CA ASN A 286 9.52 -19.94 -0.50
C ASN A 286 9.13 -19.83 0.97
N PRO A 287 8.69 -20.95 1.60
CA PRO A 287 8.33 -20.92 3.01
C PRO A 287 9.54 -20.61 3.91
N THR A 288 9.34 -19.74 4.87
CA THR A 288 10.27 -19.47 5.97
C THR A 288 9.73 -20.07 7.26
N LYS A 289 10.56 -20.13 8.32
CA LYS A 289 10.15 -20.69 9.63
C LYS A 289 8.90 -20.01 10.20
N ASN A 290 8.71 -18.71 9.91
CA ASN A 290 7.63 -17.90 10.47
C ASN A 290 6.54 -17.56 9.45
N SER A 291 6.65 -18.03 8.20
CA SER A 291 5.69 -17.71 7.15
C SER A 291 4.45 -18.60 7.21
N LYS A 292 3.32 -18.03 6.79
CA LYS A 292 2.05 -18.75 6.60
C LYS A 292 1.71 -18.78 5.11
N ALA A 293 1.25 -19.95 4.61
CA ALA A 293 0.82 -20.08 3.23
C ALA A 293 -0.47 -19.27 2.98
N VAL A 294 -0.48 -18.50 1.90
CA VAL A 294 -1.68 -17.88 1.35
C VAL A 294 -2.26 -18.86 0.34
N LYS A 295 -3.37 -19.47 0.69
CA LYS A 295 -4.04 -20.52 -0.09
C LYS A 295 -5.35 -20.01 -0.65
N ILE A 296 -5.68 -20.48 -1.87
CA ILE A 296 -7.00 -20.34 -2.46
C ILE A 296 -7.59 -21.74 -2.61
N THR A 297 -8.82 -21.90 -2.17
CA THR A 297 -9.60 -23.12 -2.39
C THR A 297 -10.77 -22.80 -3.33
N ILE A 298 -10.86 -23.52 -4.44
CA ILE A 298 -11.94 -23.41 -5.40
C ILE A 298 -12.92 -24.57 -5.16
N THR A 299 -14.14 -24.25 -4.76
CA THR A 299 -15.20 -25.24 -4.60
C THR A 299 -16.11 -25.21 -5.83
N PRO A 300 -16.23 -26.33 -6.58
CA PRO A 300 -17.25 -26.41 -7.62
C PRO A 300 -18.66 -26.34 -7.00
N TYR A 301 -19.54 -25.62 -7.65
CA TYR A 301 -20.96 -25.58 -7.31
C TYR A 301 -21.66 -26.82 -7.84
#